data_7263f7ec5312c4ef834773f6e1796420
#
_entry.id   7263f7ec5312c4ef834773f6e1796420
#
_cell.length_a   1.000
_cell.length_b   1.000
_cell.length_c   1.000
_cell.angle_alpha   90.00
_cell.angle_beta   90.00
_cell.angle_gamma   90.00
#
_symmetry.space_group_name_H-M   'P 1'
#
loop_
_entity.id
_entity.type
_entity.pdbx_description
1 polymer ?
#
loop_
_entity_poly.entity_id
_entity_poly.type
_entity_poly.pdbx_seq_one_letter_code
_entity_poly.pdbx_strand_id
1 'polypeptide(L)'
;MLGPSGFFSTIGDTESPVSSKDLEIIHDSEAGFNVLYRGNKNGRFFVYKALKQEYRGNPFYEELLKKDFNIGFSLTHSGICQYYGMVNLPDVGNCIVMEWIDGCSLEELMARDRISKPLAVKIINELCDALAYMHRKQVIHRDLKPENILITYNGNNVKLIDFGLSDADSYNAFKAPAGTKVYASPELLTGGHIDSRSDIWSLGVIIGELSGRYRHVTARCMARDRDRRYSTASDVKAAVHSAGRYRLFRALSYVVPAFLAAVGLWWLFENVEFPAGNETVTETEVVIPSDTVAADGAVPVHAPVHAPVQESVPVQESVPAIEGKKAAESIDAAALEDLFNEASDMLL
;
A
#
# COMPACT_ATOMS: atom_id res chain seq x y z
N MET A 1 0.88 11.51 -45.45
CA MET A 1 0.75 12.38 -44.28
C MET A 1 -0.74 12.63 -44.05
N LEU A 2 -1.36 11.84 -43.23
CA LEU A 2 -2.75 12.03 -42.78
C LEU A 2 -2.66 12.72 -41.41
N GLY A 3 -3.20 13.91 -41.32
CA GLY A 3 -3.20 14.75 -40.13
C GLY A 3 -4.07 14.11 -39.01
N PRO A 4 -3.95 14.58 -37.76
CA PRO A 4 -4.59 13.98 -36.58
C PRO A 4 -6.12 14.07 -36.52
N SER A 5 -6.77 14.63 -37.55
CA SER A 5 -8.23 14.78 -37.64
C SER A 5 -8.99 13.52 -38.08
N GLY A 6 -8.31 12.45 -38.47
CA GLY A 6 -8.94 11.26 -39.03
C GLY A 6 -9.35 10.17 -38.02
N PHE A 7 -8.96 10.26 -36.75
CA PHE A 7 -9.21 9.19 -35.78
C PHE A 7 -10.48 9.36 -34.93
N PHE A 8 -11.08 10.54 -34.97
CA PHE A 8 -12.32 10.83 -34.23
C PHE A 8 -13.60 10.41 -34.94
N SER A 9 -13.54 10.05 -36.23
CA SER A 9 -14.70 9.61 -37.02
C SER A 9 -15.15 8.17 -36.72
N THR A 10 -14.45 7.43 -35.87
CA THR A 10 -14.79 6.00 -35.63
C THR A 10 -15.60 5.77 -34.34
N ILE A 11 -15.80 6.80 -33.51
CA ILE A 11 -16.81 6.77 -32.44
C ILE A 11 -18.00 7.59 -32.94
N GLY A 12 -18.84 6.99 -33.77
CA GLY A 12 -20.18 7.43 -34.18
C GLY A 12 -20.41 8.95 -34.27
N ASP A 13 -20.17 9.52 -35.45
CA ASP A 13 -20.40 10.95 -35.81
C ASP A 13 -21.86 11.43 -35.76
N THR A 14 -22.74 10.75 -35.01
CA THR A 14 -24.17 11.09 -34.93
C THR A 14 -24.67 11.37 -33.52
N GLU A 15 -23.80 11.41 -32.51
CA GLU A 15 -24.26 11.58 -31.14
C GLU A 15 -23.82 12.94 -30.57
N SER A 16 -24.78 13.67 -30.01
CA SER A 16 -24.62 14.96 -29.38
C SER A 16 -23.43 14.94 -28.39
N PRO A 17 -22.52 15.91 -28.42
CA PRO A 17 -21.48 16.03 -27.40
C PRO A 17 -22.14 16.06 -26.03
N VAL A 18 -21.46 15.48 -25.02
CA VAL A 18 -21.91 15.64 -23.62
C VAL A 18 -22.08 17.12 -23.34
N SER A 19 -23.26 17.53 -22.86
CA SER A 19 -23.49 18.93 -22.53
C SER A 19 -22.61 19.29 -21.32
N SER A 20 -22.03 20.46 -21.34
CA SER A 20 -21.27 20.98 -20.17
C SER A 20 -22.14 21.04 -18.91
N LYS A 21 -23.47 21.13 -19.05
CA LYS A 21 -24.44 21.10 -17.94
C LYS A 21 -24.59 19.73 -17.28
N ASP A 22 -24.20 18.65 -17.96
CA ASP A 22 -24.27 17.28 -17.45
C ASP A 22 -22.96 16.82 -16.81
N LEU A 23 -22.02 17.75 -16.65
CA LEU A 23 -20.72 17.49 -16.01
C LEU A 23 -20.75 17.81 -14.52
N GLU A 24 -20.32 16.86 -13.72
CA GLU A 24 -20.14 17.00 -12.27
C GLU A 24 -18.65 17.13 -11.94
N ILE A 25 -18.25 18.16 -11.19
CA ILE A 25 -16.87 18.29 -10.70
C ILE A 25 -16.61 17.18 -9.68
N ILE A 26 -15.60 16.36 -9.92
CA ILE A 26 -15.19 15.29 -9.02
C ILE A 26 -13.86 15.58 -8.34
N HIS A 27 -13.05 16.47 -8.90
CA HIS A 27 -11.80 16.91 -8.29
C HIS A 27 -11.41 18.30 -8.78
N ASP A 28 -11.11 19.18 -7.83
CA ASP A 28 -10.59 20.53 -8.06
C ASP A 28 -9.60 20.89 -6.95
N SER A 29 -8.32 20.55 -7.16
CA SER A 29 -7.25 20.82 -6.18
C SER A 29 -6.82 22.28 -6.23
N GLU A 30 -6.75 22.99 -5.12
CA GLU A 30 -6.31 24.40 -5.06
C GLU A 30 -4.92 24.62 -5.70
N ALA A 31 -4.00 23.66 -5.55
CA ALA A 31 -2.64 23.76 -6.05
C ALA A 31 -2.48 23.34 -7.53
N GLY A 32 -3.48 22.68 -8.12
CA GLY A 32 -3.42 22.16 -9.49
C GLY A 32 -3.99 23.12 -10.50
N PHE A 33 -3.60 22.99 -11.76
CA PHE A 33 -4.12 23.75 -12.89
C PHE A 33 -5.23 23.00 -13.67
N ASN A 34 -5.48 21.74 -13.30
CA ASN A 34 -6.53 20.91 -13.89
C ASN A 34 -7.74 20.79 -12.95
N VAL A 35 -8.90 20.58 -13.57
CA VAL A 35 -10.14 20.19 -12.93
C VAL A 35 -10.65 18.93 -13.60
N LEU A 36 -11.18 18.00 -12.82
CA LEU A 36 -11.74 16.74 -13.30
C LEU A 36 -13.26 16.77 -13.17
N TYR A 37 -13.92 16.42 -14.25
CA TYR A 37 -15.37 16.28 -14.30
C TYR A 37 -15.74 14.83 -14.56
N ARG A 38 -16.86 14.40 -13.99
CA ARG A 38 -17.56 13.16 -14.39
C ARG A 38 -18.71 13.53 -15.34
N GLY A 39 -18.82 12.85 -16.46
CA GLY A 39 -19.94 12.97 -17.36
C GLY A 39 -20.45 11.61 -17.80
N ASN A 40 -21.74 11.54 -18.14
CA ASN A 40 -22.38 10.34 -18.68
C ASN A 40 -22.58 10.49 -20.18
N LYS A 41 -22.14 9.50 -20.95
CA LYS A 41 -22.44 9.40 -22.38
C LYS A 41 -22.96 8.01 -22.66
N ASN A 42 -24.18 7.91 -23.17
CA ASN A 42 -24.82 6.64 -23.53
C ASN A 42 -24.84 5.60 -22.39
N GLY A 43 -25.11 6.04 -21.16
CA GLY A 43 -25.16 5.18 -19.99
C GLY A 43 -23.81 4.79 -19.42
N ARG A 44 -22.70 5.30 -19.98
CA ARG A 44 -21.34 5.09 -19.44
C ARG A 44 -20.77 6.38 -18.88
N PHE A 45 -20.11 6.28 -17.73
CA PHE A 45 -19.38 7.38 -17.15
C PHE A 45 -17.97 7.50 -17.76
N PHE A 46 -17.53 8.75 -17.90
CA PHE A 46 -16.20 9.13 -18.33
C PHE A 46 -15.69 10.24 -17.43
N VAL A 47 -14.37 10.36 -17.34
CA VAL A 47 -13.70 11.51 -16.73
C VAL A 47 -13.26 12.46 -17.84
N TYR A 48 -13.51 13.75 -17.64
CA TYR A 48 -13.08 14.83 -18.50
C TYR A 48 -12.08 15.67 -17.71
N LYS A 49 -10.78 15.57 -18.08
CA LYS A 49 -9.71 16.37 -17.47
C LYS A 49 -9.52 17.63 -18.30
N ALA A 50 -9.76 18.80 -17.71
CA ALA A 50 -9.68 20.09 -18.35
C ALA A 50 -8.81 21.07 -17.54
N LEU A 51 -8.38 22.16 -18.17
CA LEU A 51 -7.77 23.27 -17.47
C LEU A 51 -8.81 24.04 -16.67
N LYS A 52 -8.43 24.51 -15.49
CA LYS A 52 -9.23 25.51 -14.75
C LYS A 52 -9.36 26.78 -15.56
N GLN A 53 -10.43 27.53 -15.30
CA GLN A 53 -10.81 28.69 -16.08
C GLN A 53 -9.67 29.72 -16.23
N GLU A 54 -8.90 29.96 -15.17
CA GLU A 54 -7.80 30.90 -15.13
C GLU A 54 -6.59 30.52 -16.00
N TYR A 55 -6.48 29.23 -16.37
CA TYR A 55 -5.37 28.70 -17.19
C TYR A 55 -5.75 28.45 -18.65
N ARG A 56 -7.05 28.54 -18.99
CA ARG A 56 -7.55 28.31 -20.35
C ARG A 56 -7.05 29.38 -21.31
N GLY A 57 -6.71 28.95 -22.52
CA GLY A 57 -6.17 29.86 -23.56
C GLY A 57 -4.73 30.28 -23.35
N ASN A 58 -4.09 29.90 -22.25
CA ASN A 58 -2.66 30.08 -22.06
C ASN A 58 -1.89 28.98 -22.81
N PRO A 59 -1.08 29.31 -23.82
CA PRO A 59 -0.40 28.31 -24.66
C PRO A 59 0.46 27.32 -23.88
N PHE A 60 1.06 27.75 -22.78
CA PHE A 60 1.89 26.90 -21.93
C PHE A 60 1.07 25.76 -21.27
N TYR A 61 -0.05 26.07 -20.65
CA TYR A 61 -0.89 25.06 -20.00
C TYR A 61 -1.63 24.18 -21.03
N GLU A 62 -2.04 24.74 -22.15
CA GLU A 62 -2.63 23.97 -23.26
C GLU A 62 -1.64 22.94 -23.81
N GLU A 63 -0.37 23.30 -23.93
CA GLU A 63 0.67 22.36 -24.36
C GLU A 63 0.92 21.26 -23.32
N LEU A 64 0.88 21.58 -22.02
CA LEU A 64 0.97 20.58 -20.96
C LEU A 64 -0.18 19.58 -21.00
N LEU A 65 -1.40 20.06 -21.21
CA LEU A 65 -2.58 19.20 -21.35
C LEU A 65 -2.44 18.26 -22.57
N LYS A 66 -1.92 18.76 -23.69
CA LYS A 66 -1.63 17.95 -24.89
C LYS A 66 -0.55 16.90 -24.64
N LYS A 67 0.52 17.27 -23.93
CA LYS A 67 1.59 16.33 -23.57
C LYS A 67 1.06 15.20 -22.67
N ASP A 68 0.29 15.54 -21.64
CA ASP A 68 -0.39 14.55 -20.79
C ASP A 68 -1.27 13.61 -21.64
N PHE A 69 -2.09 14.17 -22.54
CA PHE A 69 -2.89 13.37 -23.46
C PHE A 69 -2.04 12.45 -24.32
N ASN A 70 -1.00 12.94 -24.97
CA ASN A 70 -0.17 12.15 -25.88
C ASN A 70 0.50 10.97 -25.15
N ILE A 71 0.98 11.20 -23.92
CA ILE A 71 1.57 10.15 -23.09
C ILE A 71 0.50 9.14 -22.70
N GLY A 72 -0.58 9.56 -22.06
CA GLY A 72 -1.64 8.67 -21.59
C GLY A 72 -2.30 7.87 -22.72
N PHE A 73 -2.52 8.49 -23.89
CA PHE A 73 -3.11 7.84 -25.06
C PHE A 73 -2.20 6.76 -25.69
N SER A 74 -0.87 6.90 -25.53
CA SER A 74 0.11 5.90 -26.00
C SER A 74 0.15 4.63 -25.14
N LEU A 75 -0.46 4.65 -23.95
CA LEU A 75 -0.42 3.58 -22.97
C LEU A 75 -1.72 2.78 -23.01
N THR A 76 -1.60 1.45 -23.13
CA THR A 76 -2.74 0.52 -23.08
C THR A 76 -2.36 -0.66 -22.19
N HIS A 77 -2.85 -0.65 -20.95
CA HIS A 77 -2.55 -1.68 -19.95
C HIS A 77 -3.67 -1.72 -18.89
N SER A 78 -4.04 -2.93 -18.42
CA SER A 78 -5.13 -3.10 -17.45
C SER A 78 -4.94 -2.33 -16.14
N GLY A 79 -3.70 -2.14 -15.71
CA GLY A 79 -3.31 -1.39 -14.50
C GLY A 79 -3.08 0.12 -14.74
N ILE A 80 -3.47 0.66 -15.90
CA ILE A 80 -3.29 2.07 -16.27
C ILE A 80 -4.65 2.62 -16.71
N CYS A 81 -4.97 3.85 -16.32
CA CYS A 81 -6.15 4.56 -16.75
C CYS A 81 -6.13 4.73 -18.28
N GLN A 82 -7.20 4.32 -18.96
CA GLN A 82 -7.29 4.45 -20.41
C GLN A 82 -7.68 5.86 -20.80
N TYR A 83 -6.91 6.46 -21.72
CA TYR A 83 -7.25 7.72 -22.38
C TYR A 83 -7.92 7.42 -23.72
N TYR A 84 -9.07 8.05 -23.97
CA TYR A 84 -9.86 7.77 -25.17
C TYR A 84 -9.70 8.81 -26.27
N GLY A 85 -9.47 10.08 -25.91
CA GLY A 85 -9.35 11.16 -26.87
C GLY A 85 -9.34 12.53 -26.23
N MET A 86 -9.33 13.56 -27.07
CA MET A 86 -9.56 14.94 -26.65
C MET A 86 -10.83 15.48 -27.32
N VAL A 87 -11.58 16.28 -26.57
CA VAL A 87 -12.77 16.98 -27.06
C VAL A 87 -12.71 18.44 -26.60
N ASN A 88 -13.32 19.33 -27.38
CA ASN A 88 -13.55 20.70 -26.94
C ASN A 88 -15.03 20.83 -26.53
N LEU A 89 -15.26 21.16 -25.27
CA LEU A 89 -16.62 21.32 -24.72
C LEU A 89 -16.92 22.80 -24.52
N PRO A 90 -18.15 23.26 -24.87
CA PRO A 90 -18.59 24.61 -24.53
C PRO A 90 -18.42 24.88 -23.04
N ASP A 91 -17.99 26.07 -22.66
CA ASP A 91 -17.79 26.54 -21.29
C ASP A 91 -16.70 25.83 -20.48
N VAL A 92 -16.14 24.71 -20.97
CA VAL A 92 -15.08 23.94 -20.30
C VAL A 92 -13.74 24.02 -21.07
N GLY A 93 -13.78 24.15 -22.40
CA GLY A 93 -12.60 24.17 -23.25
C GLY A 93 -12.10 22.77 -23.64
N ASN A 94 -10.79 22.66 -23.89
CA ASN A 94 -10.17 21.40 -24.28
C ASN A 94 -10.12 20.43 -23.09
N CYS A 95 -10.64 19.22 -23.30
CA CYS A 95 -10.72 18.16 -22.30
C CYS A 95 -10.10 16.86 -22.80
N ILE A 96 -9.33 16.19 -21.97
CA ILE A 96 -8.94 14.80 -22.15
C ILE A 96 -10.10 13.93 -21.67
N VAL A 97 -10.56 12.99 -22.51
CA VAL A 97 -11.58 12.01 -22.15
C VAL A 97 -10.90 10.74 -21.67
N MET A 98 -11.21 10.31 -20.45
CA MET A 98 -10.54 9.20 -19.80
C MET A 98 -11.55 8.20 -19.23
N GLU A 99 -11.06 7.01 -18.89
CA GLU A 99 -11.79 5.96 -18.20
C GLU A 99 -12.33 6.46 -16.85
N TRP A 100 -13.63 6.23 -16.59
CA TRP A 100 -14.18 6.32 -15.25
C TRP A 100 -13.80 5.06 -14.48
N ILE A 101 -13.10 5.24 -13.37
CA ILE A 101 -12.66 4.15 -12.49
C ILE A 101 -13.51 4.20 -11.22
N ASP A 102 -14.38 3.19 -11.06
CA ASP A 102 -15.18 3.03 -9.85
C ASP A 102 -14.31 2.44 -8.73
N GLY A 103 -13.80 3.32 -7.88
CA GLY A 103 -12.82 2.97 -6.86
C GLY A 103 -12.49 4.15 -5.96
N CYS A 104 -11.45 3.99 -5.16
CA CYS A 104 -10.88 5.05 -4.34
C CYS A 104 -9.36 5.11 -4.50
N SER A 105 -8.72 6.20 -4.08
CA SER A 105 -7.27 6.27 -4.09
C SER A 105 -6.66 5.29 -3.08
N LEU A 106 -5.42 4.89 -3.32
CA LEU A 106 -4.68 4.07 -2.36
C LEU A 106 -4.47 4.83 -1.04
N GLU A 107 -4.30 6.15 -1.10
CA GLU A 107 -4.25 7.01 0.08
C GLU A 107 -5.52 6.90 0.91
N GLU A 108 -6.69 7.07 0.29
CA GLU A 108 -7.98 6.92 0.98
C GLU A 108 -8.19 5.51 1.53
N LEU A 109 -7.77 4.48 0.79
CA LEU A 109 -7.85 3.10 1.24
C LEU A 109 -6.98 2.86 2.48
N MET A 110 -5.75 3.37 2.48
CA MET A 110 -4.83 3.27 3.62
C MET A 110 -5.30 4.05 4.83
N ALA A 111 -5.96 5.18 4.63
CA ALA A 111 -6.51 6.01 5.71
C ALA A 111 -7.75 5.39 6.38
N ARG A 112 -8.59 4.67 5.61
CA ARG A 112 -9.83 4.06 6.10
C ARG A 112 -9.62 2.70 6.74
N ASP A 113 -8.80 1.86 6.12
CA ASP A 113 -8.73 0.45 6.45
C ASP A 113 -7.29 -0.06 6.54
N ARG A 114 -7.10 -1.01 7.46
CA ARG A 114 -5.85 -1.75 7.50
C ARG A 114 -5.79 -2.71 6.32
N ILE A 115 -4.90 -2.44 5.35
CA ILE A 115 -4.74 -3.28 4.17
C ILE A 115 -4.29 -4.70 4.56
N SER A 116 -5.06 -5.70 4.13
CA SER A 116 -4.72 -7.10 4.38
C SER A 116 -3.46 -7.52 3.62
N LYS A 117 -2.72 -8.49 4.18
CA LYS A 117 -1.49 -8.99 3.53
C LYS A 117 -1.69 -9.48 2.09
N PRO A 118 -2.76 -10.23 1.75
CA PRO A 118 -3.02 -10.63 0.37
C PRO A 118 -3.27 -9.44 -0.55
N LEU A 119 -4.03 -8.45 -0.07
CA LEU A 119 -4.33 -7.23 -0.84
C LEU A 119 -3.07 -6.40 -1.09
N ALA A 120 -2.22 -6.22 -0.08
CA ALA A 120 -0.94 -5.53 -0.24
C ALA A 120 -0.06 -6.20 -1.31
N VAL A 121 0.03 -7.54 -1.30
CA VAL A 121 0.78 -8.29 -2.33
C VAL A 121 0.18 -8.10 -3.72
N LYS A 122 -1.16 -8.14 -3.83
CA LYS A 122 -1.85 -7.90 -5.10
C LYS A 122 -1.54 -6.51 -5.65
N ILE A 123 -1.70 -5.46 -4.82
CA ILE A 123 -1.43 -4.07 -5.19
C ILE A 123 0.03 -3.93 -5.65
N ILE A 124 1.00 -4.42 -4.88
CA ILE A 124 2.42 -4.36 -5.23
C ILE A 124 2.69 -5.02 -6.58
N ASN A 125 2.14 -6.20 -6.83
CA ASN A 125 2.35 -6.93 -8.07
C ASN A 125 1.79 -6.19 -9.28
N GLU A 126 0.54 -5.71 -9.20
CA GLU A 126 -0.11 -5.01 -10.30
C GLU A 126 0.57 -3.66 -10.58
N LEU A 127 1.01 -2.95 -9.52
CA LEU A 127 1.77 -1.73 -9.65
C LEU A 127 3.11 -1.97 -10.34
N CYS A 128 3.83 -3.04 -9.97
CA CYS A 128 5.06 -3.44 -10.66
C CYS A 128 4.83 -3.76 -12.15
N ASP A 129 3.72 -4.43 -12.49
CA ASP A 129 3.38 -4.76 -13.88
C ASP A 129 3.09 -3.51 -14.71
N ALA A 130 2.31 -2.58 -14.16
CA ALA A 130 1.99 -1.31 -14.80
C ALA A 130 3.26 -0.47 -15.05
N LEU A 131 4.12 -0.31 -14.02
CA LEU A 131 5.38 0.42 -14.15
C LEU A 131 6.34 -0.26 -15.13
N ALA A 132 6.48 -1.60 -15.09
CA ALA A 132 7.30 -2.32 -16.05
C ALA A 132 6.83 -2.11 -17.49
N TYR A 133 5.51 -2.04 -17.71
CA TYR A 133 4.95 -1.72 -19.02
C TYR A 133 5.29 -0.29 -19.46
N MET A 134 5.10 0.71 -18.58
CA MET A 134 5.44 2.11 -18.86
C MET A 134 6.91 2.27 -19.20
N HIS A 135 7.80 1.68 -18.40
CA HIS A 135 9.25 1.78 -18.59
C HIS A 135 9.71 1.14 -19.91
N ARG A 136 9.09 0.03 -20.34
CA ARG A 136 9.35 -0.54 -21.69
C ARG A 136 8.91 0.39 -22.82
N LYS A 137 7.92 1.24 -22.57
CA LYS A 137 7.48 2.30 -23.50
C LYS A 137 8.29 3.58 -23.34
N GLN A 138 9.35 3.57 -22.53
CA GLN A 138 10.21 4.73 -22.23
C GLN A 138 9.45 5.88 -21.53
N VAL A 139 8.36 5.59 -20.86
CA VAL A 139 7.59 6.52 -20.04
C VAL A 139 7.96 6.32 -18.57
N ILE A 140 8.33 7.41 -17.90
CA ILE A 140 8.64 7.47 -16.47
C ILE A 140 7.50 8.25 -15.82
N HIS A 141 6.92 7.75 -14.74
CA HIS A 141 5.77 8.38 -14.09
C HIS A 141 6.12 9.68 -13.38
N ARG A 142 7.22 9.73 -12.64
CA ARG A 142 7.79 10.86 -11.89
C ARG A 142 6.97 11.42 -10.73
N ASP A 143 5.68 11.14 -10.68
CA ASP A 143 4.78 11.54 -9.58
C ASP A 143 4.01 10.32 -9.05
N LEU A 144 4.72 9.21 -8.86
CA LEU A 144 4.12 8.01 -8.31
C LEU A 144 3.92 8.17 -6.79
N LYS A 145 2.65 8.22 -6.37
CA LYS A 145 2.21 8.37 -4.98
C LYS A 145 0.84 7.73 -4.78
N PRO A 146 0.41 7.47 -3.53
CA PRO A 146 -0.87 6.81 -3.26
C PRO A 146 -2.10 7.52 -3.85
N GLU A 147 -2.08 8.85 -3.96
CA GLU A 147 -3.15 9.63 -4.57
C GLU A 147 -3.34 9.34 -6.07
N ASN A 148 -2.24 8.99 -6.76
CA ASN A 148 -2.23 8.68 -8.20
C ASN A 148 -2.42 7.19 -8.51
N ILE A 149 -2.80 6.40 -7.49
CA ILE A 149 -3.07 4.97 -7.61
C ILE A 149 -4.52 4.73 -7.17
N LEU A 150 -5.39 4.42 -8.10
CA LEU A 150 -6.77 4.03 -7.78
C LEU A 150 -6.89 2.52 -7.59
N ILE A 151 -7.72 2.13 -6.62
CA ILE A 151 -8.07 0.74 -6.33
C ILE A 151 -9.55 0.57 -6.62
N THR A 152 -9.89 -0.28 -7.59
CA THR A 152 -11.28 -0.50 -7.98
C THR A 152 -12.07 -1.20 -6.89
N TYR A 153 -13.33 -0.81 -6.66
CA TYR A 153 -14.21 -1.50 -5.71
C TYR A 153 -14.50 -2.94 -6.14
N ASN A 154 -14.60 -3.17 -7.45
CA ASN A 154 -14.74 -4.52 -7.98
C ASN A 154 -13.37 -5.14 -8.28
N GLY A 155 -12.99 -6.13 -7.48
CA GLY A 155 -11.75 -6.90 -7.66
C GLY A 155 -10.49 -6.27 -7.07
N ASN A 156 -10.54 -5.06 -6.50
CA ASN A 156 -9.38 -4.35 -5.93
C ASN A 156 -8.19 -4.27 -6.91
N ASN A 157 -8.46 -3.93 -8.17
CA ASN A 157 -7.43 -3.82 -9.20
C ASN A 157 -6.79 -2.43 -9.16
N VAL A 158 -5.49 -2.38 -9.40
CA VAL A 158 -4.72 -1.13 -9.49
C VAL A 158 -5.01 -0.44 -10.82
N LYS A 159 -5.14 0.87 -10.77
CA LYS A 159 -5.20 1.78 -11.91
C LYS A 159 -4.31 2.98 -11.65
N LEU A 160 -3.19 3.09 -12.36
CA LEU A 160 -2.36 4.29 -12.38
C LEU A 160 -3.05 5.40 -13.15
N ILE A 161 -3.05 6.59 -12.57
CA ILE A 161 -3.62 7.80 -13.17
C ILE A 161 -2.58 8.92 -13.18
N ASP A 162 -2.85 9.93 -13.99
CA ASP A 162 -2.13 11.20 -14.06
C ASP A 162 -0.67 11.11 -14.54
N PHE A 163 -0.47 11.40 -15.84
CA PHE A 163 0.83 11.40 -16.50
C PHE A 163 1.33 12.81 -16.78
N GLY A 164 0.71 13.85 -16.19
CA GLY A 164 1.02 15.25 -16.46
C GLY A 164 2.47 15.66 -16.15
N LEU A 165 3.15 14.95 -15.24
CA LEU A 165 4.56 15.17 -14.91
C LEU A 165 5.52 14.14 -15.56
N SER A 166 5.00 13.22 -16.37
CA SER A 166 5.81 12.18 -17.01
C SER A 166 6.76 12.71 -18.09
N ASP A 167 6.54 13.95 -18.57
CA ASP A 167 7.46 14.66 -19.44
C ASP A 167 8.49 15.48 -18.64
N ALA A 168 9.74 15.53 -19.14
CA ALA A 168 10.83 16.24 -18.46
C ALA A 168 10.58 17.75 -18.32
N ASP A 169 10.03 18.36 -19.38
CA ASP A 169 9.76 19.80 -19.38
C ASP A 169 8.63 20.16 -18.40
N SER A 170 7.59 19.32 -18.34
CA SER A 170 6.46 19.49 -17.40
C SER A 170 6.95 19.39 -15.96
N TYR A 171 7.80 18.42 -15.65
CA TYR A 171 8.35 18.25 -14.30
C TYR A 171 9.22 19.45 -13.87
N ASN A 172 10.05 19.96 -14.76
CA ASN A 172 10.93 21.10 -14.46
C ASN A 172 10.14 22.41 -14.26
N ALA A 173 8.97 22.54 -14.89
CA ALA A 173 8.12 23.71 -14.77
C ALA A 173 7.36 23.76 -13.42
N PHE A 174 6.96 22.59 -12.91
CA PHE A 174 6.22 22.46 -11.67
C PHE A 174 7.08 21.76 -10.63
N LYS A 175 7.80 22.54 -9.82
CA LYS A 175 8.49 21.97 -8.64
C LYS A 175 7.46 21.25 -7.78
N ALA A 176 7.74 19.98 -7.49
CA ALA A 176 6.84 19.10 -6.73
C ALA A 176 6.23 19.80 -5.49
N PRO A 177 4.90 19.74 -5.30
CA PRO A 177 4.26 20.24 -4.09
C PRO A 177 4.86 19.61 -2.82
N ALA A 178 4.76 20.31 -1.69
CA ALA A 178 5.41 19.90 -0.43
C ALA A 178 5.09 18.47 0.01
N GLY A 179 3.84 17.99 -0.20
CA GLY A 179 3.41 16.61 0.13
C GLY A 179 4.03 15.52 -0.75
N THR A 180 4.37 15.84 -2.00
CA THR A 180 4.95 14.88 -2.96
C THR A 180 6.42 14.55 -2.66
N LYS A 181 7.11 15.34 -1.84
CA LYS A 181 8.54 15.18 -1.55
C LYS A 181 8.90 13.85 -0.91
N VAL A 182 8.00 13.25 -0.15
CA VAL A 182 8.22 11.94 0.51
C VAL A 182 8.42 10.82 -0.52
N TYR A 183 7.69 10.88 -1.63
CA TYR A 183 7.76 9.86 -2.69
C TYR A 183 8.80 10.21 -3.76
N ALA A 184 9.26 11.46 -3.81
CA ALA A 184 10.22 11.92 -4.82
C ALA A 184 11.62 11.37 -4.54
N SER A 185 12.26 10.81 -5.58
CA SER A 185 13.64 10.34 -5.47
C SER A 185 14.63 11.50 -5.31
N PRO A 186 15.81 11.26 -4.71
CA PRO A 186 16.82 12.32 -4.54
C PRO A 186 17.16 13.05 -5.82
N GLU A 187 17.31 12.33 -6.94
CA GLU A 187 17.61 12.93 -8.24
C GLU A 187 16.47 13.80 -8.77
N LEU A 188 15.20 13.46 -8.48
CA LEU A 188 14.06 14.32 -8.80
C LEU A 188 14.10 15.63 -8.01
N LEU A 189 14.46 15.57 -6.73
CA LEU A 189 14.53 16.75 -5.87
C LEU A 189 15.72 17.67 -6.19
N THR A 190 16.83 17.10 -6.66
CA THR A 190 18.07 17.85 -6.95
C THR A 190 18.22 18.28 -8.41
N GLY A 191 17.28 17.89 -9.28
CA GLY A 191 17.38 18.15 -10.73
C GLY A 191 18.45 17.33 -11.43
N GLY A 192 18.77 16.15 -10.88
CA GLY A 192 19.72 15.21 -11.48
C GLY A 192 19.16 14.48 -12.70
N HIS A 193 19.97 13.59 -13.27
CA HIS A 193 19.52 12.77 -14.41
C HIS A 193 18.44 11.76 -13.96
N ILE A 194 17.27 11.86 -14.55
CA ILE A 194 16.07 11.06 -14.22
C ILE A 194 15.99 9.88 -15.19
N ASP A 195 15.82 8.67 -14.66
CA ASP A 195 15.48 7.46 -15.41
C ASP A 195 14.38 6.65 -14.68
N SER A 196 14.02 5.49 -15.21
CA SER A 196 12.97 4.62 -14.64
C SER A 196 13.19 4.24 -13.18
N ARG A 197 14.42 4.32 -12.67
CA ARG A 197 14.76 4.02 -11.27
C ARG A 197 14.30 5.11 -10.30
N SER A 198 13.89 6.28 -10.80
CA SER A 198 13.20 7.28 -9.99
C SER A 198 11.82 6.76 -9.54
N ASP A 199 11.08 6.08 -10.43
CA ASP A 199 9.81 5.43 -10.06
C ASP A 199 10.03 4.23 -9.12
N ILE A 200 11.18 3.53 -9.22
CA ILE A 200 11.55 2.45 -8.29
C ILE A 200 11.70 2.97 -6.86
N TRP A 201 12.25 4.17 -6.68
CA TRP A 201 12.29 4.82 -5.37
C TRP A 201 10.89 5.02 -4.81
N SER A 202 10.00 5.67 -5.55
CA SER A 202 8.62 5.93 -5.15
C SER A 202 7.85 4.64 -4.85
N LEU A 203 8.05 3.61 -5.69
CA LEU A 203 7.53 2.26 -5.47
C LEU A 203 8.03 1.67 -4.14
N GLY A 204 9.30 1.89 -3.81
CA GLY A 204 9.89 1.45 -2.53
C GLY A 204 9.21 2.08 -1.32
N VAL A 205 8.93 3.39 -1.36
CA VAL A 205 8.17 4.09 -0.30
C VAL A 205 6.80 3.47 -0.13
N ILE A 206 6.05 3.31 -1.21
CA ILE A 206 4.69 2.73 -1.21
C ILE A 206 4.70 1.29 -0.67
N ILE A 207 5.68 0.45 -1.06
CA ILE A 207 5.82 -0.92 -0.52
C ILE A 207 6.05 -0.89 0.98
N GLY A 208 6.84 0.06 1.48
CA GLY A 208 7.11 0.24 2.91
C GLY A 208 5.86 0.56 3.70
N GLU A 209 5.02 1.46 3.18
CA GLU A 209 3.74 1.85 3.78
C GLU A 209 2.72 0.70 3.76
N LEU A 210 2.63 -0.03 2.63
CA LEU A 210 1.73 -1.16 2.49
C LEU A 210 2.10 -2.33 3.39
N SER A 211 3.39 -2.56 3.63
CA SER A 211 3.82 -3.73 4.41
C SER A 211 5.26 -3.67 4.87
N GLY A 212 5.49 -3.57 6.17
CA GLY A 212 6.82 -3.70 6.79
C GLY A 212 7.50 -5.07 6.57
N ARG A 213 6.81 -6.02 5.91
CA ARG A 213 7.34 -7.35 5.60
C ARG A 213 8.51 -7.32 4.60
N TYR A 214 8.55 -6.31 3.74
CA TYR A 214 9.47 -6.24 2.60
C TYR A 214 10.63 -5.25 2.82
N ARG A 215 11.06 -5.07 4.08
CA ARG A 215 12.11 -4.12 4.46
C ARG A 215 13.36 -4.17 3.56
N HIS A 216 13.86 -5.36 3.23
CA HIS A 216 15.02 -5.50 2.33
C HIS A 216 14.75 -5.01 0.90
N VAL A 217 13.52 -5.28 0.40
CA VAL A 217 13.11 -4.80 -0.93
C VAL A 217 13.01 -3.28 -0.91
N THR A 218 12.32 -2.73 0.10
CA THR A 218 12.14 -1.30 0.31
C THR A 218 13.50 -0.58 0.44
N ALA A 219 14.39 -1.07 1.31
CA ALA A 219 15.72 -0.49 1.50
C ALA A 219 16.53 -0.43 0.21
N ARG A 220 16.46 -1.50 -0.62
CA ARG A 220 17.14 -1.49 -1.92
C ARG A 220 16.47 -0.58 -2.94
N CYS A 221 15.15 -0.50 -2.99
CA CYS A 221 14.44 0.46 -3.85
C CYS A 221 14.84 1.89 -3.50
N MET A 222 14.98 2.20 -2.21
CA MET A 222 15.26 3.52 -1.66
C MET A 222 16.76 3.80 -1.46
N ALA A 223 17.67 3.04 -2.10
CA ALA A 223 19.09 3.36 -2.07
C ALA A 223 19.33 4.76 -2.64
N ARG A 224 20.11 5.62 -1.93
CA ARG A 224 20.47 6.97 -2.40
C ARG A 224 21.15 6.92 -3.76
N ASP A 225 22.11 6.01 -3.90
CA ASP A 225 22.74 5.69 -5.17
C ASP A 225 21.75 4.87 -6.02
N ARG A 226 21.27 5.47 -7.12
CA ARG A 226 20.32 4.81 -8.01
C ARG A 226 20.88 3.53 -8.65
N ASP A 227 22.20 3.40 -8.81
CA ASP A 227 22.82 2.20 -9.39
C ASP A 227 22.75 1.00 -8.44
N ARG A 228 22.50 1.23 -7.14
CA ARG A 228 22.25 0.20 -6.14
C ARG A 228 20.78 -0.25 -6.09
N ARG A 229 19.85 0.51 -6.68
CA ARG A 229 18.44 0.15 -6.75
C ARG A 229 18.21 -1.07 -7.65
N TYR A 230 17.00 -1.58 -7.65
CA TYR A 230 16.58 -2.52 -8.70
C TYR A 230 16.56 -1.80 -10.05
N SER A 231 16.98 -2.51 -11.10
CA SER A 231 17.04 -1.95 -12.46
C SER A 231 15.64 -1.79 -13.06
N THR A 232 14.71 -2.68 -12.72
CA THR A 232 13.36 -2.70 -13.27
C THR A 232 12.30 -2.97 -12.21
N ALA A 233 11.06 -2.54 -12.45
CA ALA A 233 9.92 -2.89 -11.60
C ALA A 233 9.65 -4.42 -11.59
N SER A 234 10.01 -5.14 -12.65
CA SER A 234 9.93 -6.60 -12.68
C SER A 234 10.90 -7.26 -11.69
N ASP A 235 12.09 -6.68 -11.49
CA ASP A 235 13.03 -7.16 -10.48
C ASP A 235 12.51 -6.96 -9.07
N VAL A 236 11.84 -5.82 -8.81
CA VAL A 236 11.15 -5.57 -7.53
C VAL A 236 10.08 -6.62 -7.29
N LYS A 237 9.23 -6.91 -8.28
CA LYS A 237 8.21 -7.96 -8.21
C LYS A 237 8.82 -9.31 -7.87
N ALA A 238 9.89 -9.71 -8.56
CA ALA A 238 10.59 -10.95 -8.30
C ALA A 238 11.17 -11.03 -6.87
N ALA A 239 11.71 -9.91 -6.36
CA ALA A 239 12.22 -9.81 -5.00
C ALA A 239 11.11 -9.95 -3.94
N VAL A 240 9.95 -9.34 -4.14
CA VAL A 240 8.77 -9.48 -3.29
C VAL A 240 8.32 -10.95 -3.22
N HIS A 241 8.25 -11.64 -4.37
CA HIS A 241 7.90 -13.06 -4.43
C HIS A 241 8.94 -13.96 -3.75
N SER A 242 10.24 -13.69 -3.94
CA SER A 242 11.32 -14.47 -3.33
C SER A 242 11.33 -14.31 -1.80
N ALA A 243 11.10 -13.11 -1.28
CA ALA A 243 10.98 -12.85 0.16
C ALA A 243 9.84 -13.66 0.80
N GLY A 244 8.75 -13.87 0.07
CA GLY A 244 7.64 -14.73 0.50
C GLY A 244 8.06 -16.19 0.60
N ARG A 245 8.73 -16.72 -0.41
CA ARG A 245 9.22 -18.12 -0.48
C ARG A 245 10.27 -18.42 0.58
N TYR A 246 11.25 -17.54 0.75
CA TYR A 246 12.32 -17.72 1.73
C TYR A 246 11.79 -17.91 3.16
N ARG A 247 10.76 -17.17 3.55
CA ARG A 247 10.11 -17.35 4.85
C ARG A 247 9.42 -18.69 5.01
N LEU A 248 8.79 -19.20 3.95
CA LEU A 248 8.17 -20.52 3.95
C LEU A 248 9.24 -21.61 4.09
N PHE A 249 10.32 -21.54 3.31
CA PHE A 249 11.44 -22.48 3.44
C PHE A 249 12.08 -22.43 4.83
N ARG A 250 12.25 -21.23 5.39
CA ARG A 250 12.79 -21.08 6.74
C ARG A 250 11.85 -21.67 7.80
N ALA A 251 10.54 -21.50 7.68
CA ALA A 251 9.56 -22.14 8.58
C ALA A 251 9.62 -23.68 8.46
N LEU A 252 9.64 -24.19 7.23
CA LEU A 252 9.78 -25.65 6.97
C LEU A 252 11.09 -26.21 7.51
N SER A 253 12.19 -25.46 7.45
CA SER A 253 13.49 -25.93 7.97
C SER A 253 13.53 -26.13 9.47
N TYR A 254 12.58 -25.55 10.24
CA TYR A 254 12.41 -25.84 11.69
C TYR A 254 11.34 -26.88 11.93
N VAL A 255 10.23 -26.86 11.20
CA VAL A 255 9.09 -27.77 11.41
C VAL A 255 9.46 -29.20 11.03
N VAL A 256 10.17 -29.42 9.91
CA VAL A 256 10.52 -30.76 9.46
C VAL A 256 11.47 -31.49 10.44
N PRO A 257 12.58 -30.90 10.92
CA PRO A 257 13.42 -31.56 11.93
C PRO A 257 12.69 -31.80 13.25
N ALA A 258 11.86 -30.84 13.71
CA ALA A 258 11.07 -31.01 14.93
C ALA A 258 10.08 -32.18 14.81
N PHE A 259 9.40 -32.31 13.67
CA PHE A 259 8.51 -33.44 13.38
C PHE A 259 9.27 -34.77 13.34
N LEU A 260 10.42 -34.83 12.66
CA LEU A 260 11.26 -36.04 12.62
C LEU A 260 11.78 -36.40 13.99
N ALA A 261 12.16 -35.42 14.82
CA ALA A 261 12.58 -35.65 16.19
C ALA A 261 11.42 -36.22 17.06
N ALA A 262 10.21 -35.67 16.90
CA ALA A 262 9.02 -36.19 17.60
C ALA A 262 8.66 -37.63 17.20
N VAL A 263 8.74 -37.92 15.90
CA VAL A 263 8.52 -39.29 15.38
C VAL A 263 9.61 -40.26 15.90
N GLY A 264 10.87 -39.81 15.91
CA GLY A 264 11.98 -40.60 16.47
C GLY A 264 11.84 -40.87 17.94
N LEU A 265 11.44 -39.89 18.74
CA LEU A 265 11.14 -40.04 20.17
C LEU A 265 9.95 -41.00 20.42
N TRP A 266 8.90 -40.88 19.62
CA TRP A 266 7.74 -41.78 19.70
C TRP A 266 8.15 -43.22 19.37
N TRP A 267 8.97 -43.42 18.30
CA TRP A 267 9.50 -44.74 17.94
C TRP A 267 10.40 -45.32 19.04
N LEU A 268 11.27 -44.50 19.67
CA LEU A 268 12.09 -44.91 20.82
C LEU A 268 11.22 -45.31 22.01
N PHE A 269 10.16 -44.57 22.31
CA PHE A 269 9.25 -44.86 23.41
C PHE A 269 8.52 -46.19 23.21
N GLU A 270 8.14 -46.55 21.98
CA GLU A 270 7.48 -47.82 21.68
C GLU A 270 8.45 -49.02 21.62
N ASN A 271 9.72 -48.80 21.23
CA ASN A 271 10.65 -49.89 20.97
C ASN A 271 11.75 -50.06 22.04
N VAL A 272 11.85 -49.16 23.01
CA VAL A 272 12.79 -49.30 24.14
C VAL A 272 12.06 -49.88 25.34
N GLU A 273 12.27 -51.19 25.62
CA GLU A 273 11.89 -51.79 26.88
C GLU A 273 12.77 -51.18 27.98
N PHE A 274 12.18 -50.37 28.84
CA PHE A 274 12.87 -49.92 30.05
C PHE A 274 13.02 -51.15 30.98
N PRO A 275 14.21 -51.51 31.44
CA PRO A 275 14.39 -52.61 32.38
C PRO A 275 13.59 -52.27 33.65
N ALA A 276 12.67 -53.15 33.98
CA ALA A 276 11.92 -53.06 35.23
C ALA A 276 12.92 -53.03 36.38
N GLY A 277 13.00 -51.93 37.08
CA GLY A 277 13.85 -51.80 38.26
C GLY A 277 13.36 -52.82 39.30
N ASN A 278 14.18 -53.86 39.54
CA ASN A 278 14.00 -54.73 40.69
C ASN A 278 14.24 -53.91 41.97
N GLU A 279 13.24 -53.28 42.47
CA GLU A 279 13.25 -52.82 43.84
C GLU A 279 13.01 -54.05 44.72
N THR A 280 14.10 -54.64 45.20
CA THR A 280 14.07 -55.51 46.34
C THR A 280 13.64 -54.71 47.54
N VAL A 281 12.35 -54.72 47.85
CA VAL A 281 11.85 -54.17 49.11
C VAL A 281 12.37 -55.13 50.19
N THR A 282 13.42 -54.74 50.88
CA THR A 282 13.80 -55.36 52.17
C THR A 282 12.75 -54.94 53.20
N GLU A 283 11.87 -55.84 53.52
CA GLU A 283 11.02 -55.74 54.69
C GLU A 283 11.85 -55.61 55.98
N THR A 284 11.93 -54.35 56.44
CA THR A 284 12.46 -54.11 57.78
C THR A 284 11.27 -54.22 58.76
N GLU A 285 11.28 -55.30 59.52
CA GLU A 285 10.36 -55.59 60.62
C GLU A 285 10.44 -54.44 61.66
N VAL A 286 9.41 -53.64 61.75
CA VAL A 286 9.29 -52.60 62.78
C VAL A 286 8.56 -53.16 63.95
N VAL A 287 9.34 -53.49 64.99
CA VAL A 287 8.83 -53.82 66.32
C VAL A 287 8.17 -52.63 66.96
N ILE A 288 6.85 -52.71 67.17
CA ILE A 288 6.11 -51.67 67.88
C ILE A 288 6.13 -51.99 69.41
N PRO A 289 6.60 -51.11 70.27
CA PRO A 289 6.32 -51.20 71.71
C PRO A 289 4.94 -50.56 71.93
N SER A 290 4.07 -51.38 72.55
CA SER A 290 2.84 -50.91 73.15
C SER A 290 3.14 -50.16 74.45
N ASP A 291 2.56 -48.97 74.62
CA ASP A 291 1.91 -48.53 75.87
C ASP A 291 1.28 -47.14 75.73
N THR A 292 -0.01 -47.13 75.77
CA THR A 292 -1.03 -46.61 76.75
C THR A 292 -1.15 -45.07 76.83
N VAL A 293 -2.36 -44.73 76.70
CA VAL A 293 -3.32 -43.94 77.49
C VAL A 293 -3.68 -42.54 77.00
N ALA A 294 -4.90 -42.52 76.61
CA ALA A 294 -6.07 -41.68 76.95
C ALA A 294 -6.08 -40.18 76.66
N ALA A 295 -7.13 -39.89 76.04
CA ALA A 295 -8.22 -38.95 76.35
C ALA A 295 -8.16 -37.56 75.67
N ASP A 296 -9.15 -37.40 74.92
CA ASP A 296 -10.27 -36.47 75.03
C ASP A 296 -10.17 -35.21 74.21
N GLY A 297 -11.22 -34.98 73.41
CA GLY A 297 -11.77 -33.69 73.20
C GLY A 297 -12.10 -33.33 71.76
N ALA A 298 -13.24 -33.79 71.33
CA ALA A 298 -14.22 -32.99 70.56
C ALA A 298 -13.93 -32.38 69.20
N VAL A 299 -14.57 -32.93 68.24
CA VAL A 299 -15.14 -32.37 66.99
C VAL A 299 -16.18 -31.24 67.34
N PRO A 300 -16.56 -30.24 66.48
CA PRO A 300 -17.01 -30.45 65.10
C PRO A 300 -16.73 -29.34 64.11
N VAL A 301 -16.62 -29.68 62.80
CA VAL A 301 -17.61 -29.47 61.72
C VAL A 301 -18.07 -28.03 61.53
N HIS A 302 -17.77 -27.40 60.39
CA HIS A 302 -18.73 -26.94 59.42
C HIS A 302 -18.05 -26.23 58.23
N ALA A 303 -18.22 -26.75 57.06
CA ALA A 303 -18.45 -26.00 55.84
C ALA A 303 -19.94 -25.65 55.82
N PRO A 304 -20.54 -24.86 54.97
CA PRO A 304 -20.18 -24.47 53.59
C PRO A 304 -20.62 -23.05 53.14
N VAL A 305 -20.31 -22.73 51.86
CA VAL A 305 -21.24 -22.21 50.82
C VAL A 305 -21.65 -20.73 50.80
N HIS A 306 -21.52 -20.20 49.61
CA HIS A 306 -22.32 -19.26 48.81
C HIS A 306 -21.69 -17.92 48.43
N ALA A 307 -21.54 -17.79 47.10
CA ALA A 307 -21.80 -16.55 46.38
C ALA A 307 -23.30 -16.17 46.54
N PRO A 308 -23.79 -14.99 46.23
CA PRO A 308 -23.68 -14.33 44.92
C PRO A 308 -23.78 -12.77 44.91
N VAL A 309 -23.43 -12.20 43.74
CA VAL A 309 -24.26 -11.31 42.89
C VAL A 309 -24.64 -9.88 43.35
N GLN A 310 -24.52 -9.00 42.37
CA GLN A 310 -25.24 -7.78 41.98
C GLN A 310 -24.50 -6.47 42.20
N GLU A 311 -24.19 -5.88 41.10
CA GLU A 311 -24.96 -4.85 40.32
C GLU A 311 -24.81 -3.42 40.87
N SER A 312 -24.23 -2.56 40.05
CA SER A 312 -24.85 -1.29 39.67
C SER A 312 -23.95 -0.46 38.72
N VAL A 313 -24.47 -0.21 37.54
CA VAL A 313 -24.26 0.97 36.69
C VAL A 313 -25.21 2.05 37.28
N PRO A 314 -25.04 3.36 37.15
CA PRO A 314 -24.47 4.14 36.04
C PRO A 314 -23.63 5.35 36.49
N VAL A 315 -23.03 6.08 35.56
CA VAL A 315 -23.26 7.52 35.32
C VAL A 315 -22.35 8.01 34.21
N GLN A 316 -22.98 8.68 33.27
CA GLN A 316 -22.44 9.56 32.25
C GLN A 316 -21.43 10.56 32.80
N GLU A 317 -20.35 10.78 32.04
CA GLU A 317 -19.73 12.09 32.02
C GLU A 317 -19.20 12.41 30.61
N SER A 318 -19.69 13.51 30.18
CA SER A 318 -19.48 14.39 29.06
C SER A 318 -18.11 14.36 28.39
N VAL A 319 -18.17 14.29 27.06
CA VAL A 319 -17.10 14.60 26.11
C VAL A 319 -16.83 16.11 26.12
N PRO A 320 -15.61 16.59 26.29
CA PRO A 320 -15.25 17.91 25.83
C PRO A 320 -14.76 17.88 24.40
N ALA A 321 -15.35 18.72 23.57
CA ALA A 321 -14.86 19.08 22.25
C ALA A 321 -13.43 19.61 22.36
N ILE A 322 -12.51 19.02 21.61
CA ILE A 322 -11.17 19.57 21.41
C ILE A 322 -11.11 20.13 20.00
N GLU A 323 -11.27 21.43 19.91
CA GLU A 323 -10.70 22.23 18.84
C GLU A 323 -9.19 21.99 18.80
N GLY A 324 -8.69 21.43 17.73
CA GLY A 324 -7.28 21.23 17.50
C GLY A 324 -6.86 21.65 16.12
N LYS A 325 -6.75 22.97 15.90
CA LYS A 325 -5.77 23.50 14.96
C LYS A 325 -4.40 22.97 15.39
N LYS A 326 -3.79 22.05 14.63
CA LYS A 326 -2.36 21.84 14.67
C LYS A 326 -1.75 22.21 13.34
N ALA A 327 -0.92 23.23 13.44
CA ALA A 327 0.03 23.69 12.46
C ALA A 327 0.84 22.51 11.89
N ALA A 328 1.07 22.56 10.57
CA ALA A 328 2.06 21.76 9.91
C ALA A 328 3.44 22.18 10.45
N GLU A 329 4.00 21.39 11.34
CA GLU A 329 5.41 21.48 11.70
C GLU A 329 6.24 20.97 10.52
N SER A 330 7.06 21.86 9.99
CA SER A 330 8.11 21.52 9.05
C SER A 330 9.05 20.50 9.70
N ILE A 331 9.04 19.27 9.21
CA ILE A 331 10.06 18.28 9.58
C ILE A 331 11.39 18.81 9.08
N ASP A 332 12.26 19.12 10.01
CA ASP A 332 13.62 19.64 9.76
C ASP A 332 14.43 18.59 9.01
N ALA A 333 15.23 19.04 8.04
CA ALA A 333 16.11 18.16 7.26
C ALA A 333 17.08 17.35 8.14
N ALA A 334 17.42 17.87 9.31
CA ALA A 334 18.23 17.19 10.33
C ALA A 334 17.50 15.98 10.94
N ALA A 335 16.19 16.06 11.19
CA ALA A 335 15.40 14.95 11.72
C ALA A 335 15.26 13.79 10.71
N LEU A 336 15.31 14.10 9.42
CA LEU A 336 15.34 13.09 8.35
C LEU A 336 16.72 12.41 8.25
N GLU A 337 17.79 13.14 8.52
CA GLU A 337 19.15 12.61 8.53
C GLU A 337 19.38 11.68 9.73
N ASP A 338 18.83 12.00 10.89
CA ASP A 338 18.89 11.17 12.10
C ASP A 338 18.09 9.86 11.92
N LEU A 339 16.91 9.90 11.33
CA LEU A 339 16.12 8.70 10.98
C LEU A 339 16.83 7.79 9.97
N PHE A 340 17.61 8.38 9.06
CA PHE A 340 18.40 7.64 8.07
C PHE A 340 19.64 7.00 8.70
N ASN A 341 20.29 7.68 9.66
CA ASN A 341 21.44 7.16 10.37
C ASN A 341 21.03 6.03 11.32
N GLU A 342 19.90 6.18 12.02
CA GLU A 342 19.36 5.15 12.91
C GLU A 342 18.94 3.87 12.14
N ALA A 343 18.42 4.01 10.93
CA ALA A 343 18.12 2.88 10.05
C ALA A 343 19.38 2.21 9.49
N SER A 344 20.48 2.96 9.32
CA SER A 344 21.76 2.44 8.84
C SER A 344 22.52 1.66 9.92
N ASP A 345 22.46 2.12 11.18
CA ASP A 345 23.10 1.47 12.33
C ASP A 345 22.37 0.20 12.80
N MET A 346 21.10 0.01 12.45
CA MET A 346 20.38 -1.25 12.68
C MET A 346 20.66 -2.33 11.61
N LEU A 347 21.47 -2.03 10.60
CA LEU A 347 21.80 -2.94 9.49
C LEU A 347 23.25 -3.44 9.51
N LEU A 348 24.07 -3.03 10.48
CA LEU A 348 25.37 -3.59 10.83
C LEU A 348 25.25 -4.58 12.01
#